data_bf307f683dd2121106adb225c0236ea6
#
_entry.id   bf307f683dd2121106adb225c0236ea6
#
_cell.length_a   1.000
_cell.length_b   1.000
_cell.length_c   1.000
_cell.angle_alpha   90.00
_cell.angle_beta   90.00
_cell.angle_gamma   90.00
#
_symmetry.space_group_name_H-M   'P 1'
#
loop_
_entity.id
_entity.type
_entity.pdbx_description
1 polymer ?
#
loop_
_entity_poly.entity_id
_entity_poly.type
_entity_poly.pdbx_seq_one_letter_code
_entity_poly.pdbx_strand_id
1 'polypeptide(L)'
;MSFDLDAPSRPPAVATLISALDRLEEIIDLENAAFEARGALDLVEINRRKSRALLELSRVMRGLPDRLDAGTAARLARLKAKLDRNLYVIALRIAAAREVGAILDRALAEAESDGTYSAHSAHAARAGVGA
;
A
#
# COMPACT_ATOMS: atom_id res chain seq x y z
N MET A 1 4.31 48.73 1.72
CA MET A 1 4.62 47.44 1.31
C MET A 1 5.40 46.65 2.27
N SER A 2 4.96 46.53 3.33
CA SER A 2 5.72 45.83 4.33
C SER A 2 5.17 44.49 4.62
N PHE A 3 4.45 44.03 3.77
CA PHE A 3 3.69 42.94 3.96
C PHE A 3 4.32 41.86 4.70
N ASP A 4 4.99 41.12 4.06
CA ASP A 4 5.42 39.83 4.55
C ASP A 4 6.73 39.86 5.30
N LEU A 5 7.28 41.06 5.47
CA LEU A 5 8.50 41.24 6.24
C LEU A 5 8.33 40.88 7.72
N ASP A 6 7.11 41.09 8.25
CA ASP A 6 6.79 40.78 9.63
C ASP A 6 6.09 39.42 9.80
N ALA A 7 5.76 38.76 8.69
CA ALA A 7 5.20 37.41 8.77
C ALA A 7 6.29 36.43 9.22
N PRO A 8 6.00 35.57 10.20
CA PRO A 8 6.98 34.57 10.59
C PRO A 8 7.24 33.66 9.40
N SER A 9 8.45 33.77 8.83
CA SER A 9 8.86 32.83 7.81
C SER A 9 8.96 31.45 8.42
N ARG A 10 8.40 30.46 7.74
CA ARG A 10 8.50 29.08 8.20
C ARG A 10 9.97 28.68 8.27
N PRO A 11 10.41 28.03 9.37
CA PRO A 11 11.74 27.48 9.39
C PRO A 11 11.96 26.56 8.19
N PRO A 12 13.16 26.54 7.60
CA PRO A 12 13.44 25.66 6.46
C PRO A 12 13.08 24.19 6.71
N ALA A 13 13.27 23.71 7.94
CA ALA A 13 12.90 22.36 8.32
C ALA A 13 11.40 22.10 8.19
N VAL A 14 10.57 23.10 8.55
CA VAL A 14 9.11 22.97 8.44
C VAL A 14 8.67 23.03 6.97
N ALA A 15 9.30 23.88 6.15
CA ALA A 15 9.02 23.92 4.71
C ALA A 15 9.37 22.59 4.06
N THR A 16 10.49 21.99 4.43
CA THR A 16 10.90 20.68 3.93
C THR A 16 9.92 19.58 4.38
N LEU A 17 9.46 19.68 5.62
CA LEU A 17 8.44 18.76 6.15
C LEU A 17 7.16 18.84 5.32
N ILE A 18 6.66 20.03 5.05
CA ILE A 18 5.43 20.20 4.27
C ILE A 18 5.58 19.63 2.88
N SER A 19 6.72 19.83 2.23
CA SER A 19 7.00 19.23 0.92
C SER A 19 7.02 17.70 0.99
N ALA A 20 7.58 17.13 2.04
CA ALA A 20 7.59 15.67 2.23
C ALA A 20 6.18 15.14 2.48
N LEU A 21 5.37 15.87 3.26
CA LEU A 21 3.97 15.52 3.51
C LEU A 21 3.13 15.58 2.23
N ASP A 22 3.34 16.60 1.41
CA ASP A 22 2.64 16.74 0.13
C ASP A 22 2.93 15.55 -0.79
N ARG A 23 4.19 15.18 -0.90
CA ARG A 23 4.57 14.02 -1.74
C ARG A 23 3.98 12.71 -1.23
N LEU A 24 4.04 12.47 0.05
CA LEU A 24 3.48 11.25 0.62
C LEU A 24 1.97 11.19 0.44
N GLU A 25 1.28 12.30 0.69
CA GLU A 25 -0.15 12.40 0.51
C GLU A 25 -0.57 12.14 -0.93
N GLU A 26 0.17 12.71 -1.89
CA GLU A 26 -0.04 12.48 -3.31
C GLU A 26 0.09 11.00 -3.67
N ILE A 27 1.09 10.33 -3.12
CA ILE A 27 1.30 8.90 -3.37
C ILE A 27 0.20 8.05 -2.73
N ILE A 28 -0.25 8.39 -1.53
CA ILE A 28 -1.37 7.71 -0.88
C ILE A 28 -2.65 7.86 -1.70
N ASP A 29 -2.92 9.06 -2.18
CA ASP A 29 -4.08 9.32 -3.04
C ASP A 29 -4.00 8.54 -4.35
N LEU A 30 -2.81 8.47 -4.94
CA LEU A 30 -2.56 7.67 -6.13
C LEU A 30 -2.80 6.19 -5.87
N GLU A 31 -2.31 5.67 -4.76
CA GLU A 31 -2.51 4.26 -4.37
C GLU A 31 -3.99 3.96 -4.14
N ASN A 32 -4.71 4.84 -3.44
CA ASN A 32 -6.13 4.66 -3.20
C ASN A 32 -6.94 4.70 -4.52
N ALA A 33 -6.62 5.64 -5.40
CA ALA A 33 -7.23 5.70 -6.73
C ALA A 33 -6.93 4.45 -7.55
N ALA A 34 -5.73 3.94 -7.38
CA ALA A 34 -5.29 2.70 -8.01
C ALA A 34 -6.14 1.51 -7.61
N PHE A 35 -6.45 1.41 -6.34
CA PHE A 35 -7.28 0.33 -5.81
C PHE A 35 -8.74 0.46 -6.27
N GLU A 36 -9.24 1.67 -6.47
CA GLU A 36 -10.60 1.91 -6.93
C GLU A 36 -10.76 1.66 -8.42
N ALA A 37 -9.76 2.07 -9.19
CA ALA A 37 -9.76 1.84 -10.63
C ALA A 37 -9.30 0.41 -10.90
N ARG A 38 -10.16 -0.49 -11.21
CA ARG A 38 -9.86 -1.90 -11.50
C ARG A 38 -8.91 -2.11 -12.69
N GLY A 39 -8.01 -1.16 -12.93
CA GLY A 39 -7.03 -1.22 -13.99
C GLY A 39 -5.71 -1.82 -13.54
N ALA A 40 -4.89 -2.18 -14.51
CA ALA A 40 -3.53 -2.61 -14.25
C ALA A 40 -2.73 -1.40 -13.76
N LEU A 41 -2.46 -1.36 -12.47
CA LEU A 41 -1.61 -0.36 -11.87
C LEU A 41 -0.31 -1.01 -11.49
N ASP A 42 0.76 -0.25 -11.69
CA ASP A 42 2.05 -0.69 -11.24
C ASP A 42 2.18 -0.46 -9.73
N LEU A 43 1.62 -1.40 -8.98
CA LEU A 43 1.66 -1.36 -7.52
C LEU A 43 3.10 -1.44 -6.99
N VAL A 44 4.01 -2.06 -7.74
CA VAL A 44 5.42 -2.13 -7.38
C VAL A 44 6.04 -0.74 -7.42
N GLU A 45 5.76 0.03 -8.46
CA GLU A 45 6.25 1.41 -8.59
C GLU A 45 5.64 2.32 -7.53
N ILE A 46 4.35 2.20 -7.28
CA ILE A 46 3.66 2.97 -6.23
C ILE A 46 4.27 2.64 -4.86
N ASN A 47 4.50 1.38 -4.57
CA ASN A 47 5.10 0.95 -3.31
C ASN A 47 6.53 1.48 -3.16
N ARG A 48 7.30 1.51 -4.24
CA ARG A 48 8.64 2.07 -4.25
C ARG A 48 8.63 3.56 -3.92
N ARG A 49 7.74 4.31 -4.56
CA ARG A 49 7.56 5.74 -4.29
C ARG A 49 7.12 6.01 -2.87
N LYS A 50 6.19 5.22 -2.37
CA LYS A 50 5.68 5.31 -1.00
C LYS A 50 6.79 5.07 0.01
N SER A 51 7.59 4.02 -0.18
CA SER A 51 8.72 3.70 0.69
C SER A 51 9.76 4.81 0.70
N ARG A 52 10.06 5.39 -0.47
CA ARG A 52 10.99 6.50 -0.60
C ARG A 52 10.44 7.75 0.11
N ALA A 53 9.17 8.04 -0.05
CA ALA A 53 8.54 9.19 0.60
C ALA A 53 8.49 9.03 2.13
N LEU A 54 8.25 7.83 2.63
CA LEU A 54 8.28 7.52 4.06
C LEU A 54 9.69 7.67 4.64
N LEU A 55 10.71 7.22 3.92
CA LEU A 55 12.10 7.40 4.33
C LEU A 55 12.48 8.87 4.38
N GLU A 56 12.07 9.64 3.37
CA GLU A 56 12.31 11.08 3.33
C GLU A 56 11.62 11.77 4.49
N LEU A 57 10.37 11.44 4.77
CA LEU A 57 9.63 11.98 5.90
C LEU A 57 10.35 11.65 7.21
N SER A 58 10.82 10.43 7.39
CA SER A 58 11.57 10.03 8.59
C SER A 58 12.84 10.87 8.79
N ARG A 59 13.55 11.16 7.70
CA ARG A 59 14.75 12.01 7.76
C ARG A 59 14.40 13.43 8.15
N VAL A 60 13.35 13.98 7.54
CA VAL A 60 12.92 15.35 7.81
C VAL A 60 12.46 15.50 9.25
N MET A 61 11.76 14.52 9.77
CA MET A 61 11.27 14.57 11.15
C MET A 61 12.37 14.60 12.19
N ARG A 62 13.54 14.07 11.89
CA ARG A 62 14.70 14.13 12.79
C ARG A 62 15.25 15.54 12.97
N GLY A 63 15.05 16.41 11.98
CA GLY A 63 15.54 17.79 12.02
C GLY A 63 14.51 18.81 12.48
N LEU A 64 13.34 18.35 12.92
CA LEU A 64 12.28 19.26 13.34
C LEU A 64 12.54 19.86 14.71
N PRO A 65 12.10 21.11 14.96
CA PRO A 65 12.12 21.68 16.29
C PRO A 65 11.19 20.93 17.24
N ASP A 66 11.45 21.03 18.54
CA ASP A 66 10.65 20.35 19.55
C ASP A 66 9.19 20.80 19.57
N ARG A 67 8.92 22.01 19.13
CA ARG A 67 7.58 22.56 19.05
C ARG A 67 7.23 22.91 17.61
N LEU A 68 6.11 22.41 17.17
CA LEU A 68 5.55 22.74 15.87
C LEU A 68 4.38 23.72 16.08
N ASP A 69 4.19 24.61 15.12
CA ASP A 69 3.00 25.45 15.10
C ASP A 69 1.75 24.58 14.94
N ALA A 70 0.61 25.11 15.38
CA ALA A 70 -0.66 24.39 15.37
C ALA A 70 -1.07 23.93 13.97
N GLY A 71 -0.79 24.73 12.95
CA GLY A 71 -1.11 24.38 11.56
C GLY A 71 -0.30 23.17 11.07
N THR A 72 0.99 23.13 11.37
CA THR A 72 1.86 22.02 11.00
C THR A 72 1.49 20.75 11.77
N ALA A 73 1.21 20.89 13.08
CA ALA A 73 0.76 19.77 13.89
C ALA A 73 -0.57 19.19 13.38
N ALA A 74 -1.52 20.05 13.01
CA ALA A 74 -2.77 19.62 12.41
C ALA A 74 -2.57 18.91 11.08
N ARG A 75 -1.63 19.38 10.27
CA ARG A 75 -1.28 18.74 9.00
C ARG A 75 -0.72 17.34 9.21
N LEU A 76 0.18 17.18 10.18
CA LEU A 76 0.71 15.87 10.55
C LEU A 76 -0.37 14.92 11.04
N ALA A 77 -1.29 15.41 11.87
CA ALA A 77 -2.41 14.62 12.38
C ALA A 77 -3.32 14.13 11.25
N ARG A 78 -3.60 15.00 10.28
CA ARG A 78 -4.40 14.62 9.10
C ARG A 78 -3.71 13.57 8.25
N LEU A 79 -2.40 13.72 8.03
CA LEU A 79 -1.64 12.72 7.28
C LEU A 79 -1.61 11.40 8.02
N LYS A 80 -1.42 11.43 9.34
CA LYS A 80 -1.45 10.22 10.15
C LYS A 80 -2.78 9.48 10.00
N ALA A 81 -3.89 10.21 10.10
CA ALA A 81 -5.22 9.64 9.90
C ALA A 81 -5.38 9.04 8.50
N LYS A 82 -4.85 9.71 7.48
CA LYS A 82 -4.86 9.25 6.10
C LYS A 82 -4.05 7.98 5.91
N LEU A 83 -2.87 7.93 6.53
CA LEU A 83 -2.01 6.75 6.54
C LEU A 83 -2.67 5.57 7.26
N ASP A 84 -3.23 5.80 8.43
CA ASP A 84 -3.91 4.77 9.20
C ASP A 84 -5.07 4.16 8.39
N ARG A 85 -5.85 5.00 7.74
CA ARG A 85 -6.93 4.56 6.86
C ARG A 85 -6.40 3.78 5.65
N ASN A 86 -5.34 4.26 5.04
CA ASN A 86 -4.70 3.60 3.91
C ASN A 86 -4.18 2.20 4.30
N LEU A 87 -3.52 2.10 5.44
CA LEU A 87 -3.04 0.82 5.97
C LEU A 87 -4.19 -0.15 6.26
N TYR A 88 -5.29 0.37 6.81
CA TYR A 88 -6.49 -0.43 7.07
C TYR A 88 -7.08 -0.98 5.76
N VAL A 89 -7.21 -0.15 4.74
CA VAL A 89 -7.72 -0.55 3.42
C VAL A 89 -6.81 -1.60 2.79
N ILE A 90 -5.49 -1.41 2.89
CA ILE A 90 -4.52 -2.38 2.37
C ILE A 90 -4.65 -3.71 3.12
N ALA A 91 -4.76 -3.68 4.44
CA ALA A 91 -4.93 -4.89 5.26
C ALA A 91 -6.20 -5.65 4.88
N LEU A 92 -7.31 -4.94 4.67
CA LEU A 92 -8.56 -5.55 4.20
C LEU A 92 -8.39 -6.21 2.83
N ARG A 93 -7.69 -5.55 1.91
CA ARG A 93 -7.46 -6.10 0.57
C ARG A 93 -6.56 -7.32 0.61
N ILE A 94 -5.54 -7.31 1.44
CA ILE A 94 -4.68 -8.48 1.64
C ILE A 94 -5.47 -9.63 2.24
N ALA A 95 -6.30 -9.38 3.24
CA ALA A 95 -7.15 -10.39 3.85
C ALA A 95 -8.13 -10.98 2.84
N ALA A 96 -8.77 -10.13 2.03
CA ALA A 96 -9.67 -10.58 0.97
C ALA A 96 -8.94 -11.41 -0.07
N ALA A 97 -7.75 -10.98 -0.49
CA ALA A 97 -6.94 -11.73 -1.45
C ALA A 97 -6.52 -13.10 -0.91
N ARG A 98 -6.15 -13.16 0.37
CA ARG A 98 -5.82 -14.44 1.03
C ARG A 98 -7.02 -15.37 1.10
N GLU A 99 -8.20 -14.82 1.39
CA GLU A 99 -9.44 -15.61 1.43
C GLU A 99 -9.79 -16.16 0.06
N VAL A 100 -9.73 -15.33 -0.98
CA VAL A 100 -9.92 -15.76 -2.37
C VAL A 100 -8.88 -16.80 -2.74
N GLY A 101 -7.61 -16.57 -2.40
CA GLY A 101 -6.53 -17.52 -2.61
C GLY A 101 -6.80 -18.88 -1.96
N ALA A 102 -7.29 -18.88 -0.71
CA ALA A 102 -7.63 -20.10 0.00
C ALA A 102 -8.79 -20.84 -0.66
N ILE A 103 -9.79 -20.11 -1.16
CA ILE A 103 -10.92 -20.70 -1.90
C ILE A 103 -10.41 -21.34 -3.19
N LEU A 104 -9.56 -20.63 -3.93
CA LEU A 104 -8.97 -21.16 -5.16
C LEU A 104 -8.07 -22.37 -4.91
N ASP A 105 -7.27 -22.34 -3.85
CA ASP A 105 -6.42 -23.45 -3.47
C ASP A 105 -7.23 -24.69 -3.17
N ARG A 106 -8.34 -24.55 -2.45
CA ARG A 106 -9.26 -25.64 -2.18
C ARG A 106 -9.90 -26.17 -3.44
N ALA A 107 -10.35 -25.28 -4.32
CA ALA A 107 -10.95 -25.66 -5.59
C ALA A 107 -9.94 -26.39 -6.49
N LEU A 108 -8.68 -25.91 -6.53
CA LEU A 108 -7.61 -26.56 -7.26
C LEU A 108 -7.27 -27.93 -6.66
N ALA A 109 -7.18 -28.02 -5.34
CA ALA A 109 -6.90 -29.27 -4.66
C ALA A 109 -8.01 -30.31 -4.92
N GLU A 110 -9.27 -29.89 -4.92
CA GLU A 110 -10.39 -30.75 -5.26
C GLU A 110 -10.31 -31.20 -6.73
N ALA A 111 -10.04 -30.26 -7.63
CA ALA A 111 -9.89 -30.57 -9.05
C ALA A 111 -8.69 -31.50 -9.31
N GLU A 112 -7.55 -31.26 -8.64
CA GLU A 112 -6.39 -32.12 -8.76
C GLU A 112 -6.62 -33.49 -8.15
N SER A 113 -7.34 -33.55 -7.01
CA SER A 113 -7.70 -34.82 -6.39
C SER A 113 -8.63 -35.62 -7.31
N ASP A 114 -9.66 -35.00 -7.88
CA ASP A 114 -10.55 -35.62 -8.84
C ASP A 114 -9.80 -36.00 -10.12
N GLY A 115 -8.96 -35.08 -10.63
CA GLY A 115 -8.13 -35.33 -11.81
C GLY A 115 -7.09 -36.41 -11.58
N THR A 116 -6.44 -36.43 -10.43
CA THR A 116 -5.47 -37.46 -10.05
C THR A 116 -6.18 -38.80 -9.88
N TYR A 117 -7.33 -38.83 -9.28
CA TYR A 117 -8.12 -40.03 -9.12
C TYR A 117 -8.56 -40.57 -10.49
N SER A 118 -9.06 -39.70 -11.37
CA SER A 118 -9.43 -40.09 -12.73
C SER A 118 -8.23 -40.53 -13.54
N ALA A 119 -7.11 -39.80 -13.46
CA ALA A 119 -5.87 -40.14 -14.14
C ALA A 119 -5.32 -41.46 -13.62
N HIS A 120 -5.36 -41.66 -12.32
CA HIS A 120 -4.91 -42.92 -11.72
C HIS A 120 -5.79 -44.09 -12.17
N SER A 121 -7.10 -43.91 -12.18
CA SER A 121 -8.01 -44.93 -12.69
C SER A 121 -7.78 -45.21 -14.17
N ALA A 122 -7.61 -44.18 -14.97
CA ALA A 122 -7.29 -44.33 -16.40
C ALA A 122 -5.94 -45.01 -16.62
N HIS A 123 -4.94 -44.63 -15.81
CA HIS A 123 -3.61 -45.22 -15.88
C HIS A 123 -3.64 -46.70 -15.45
N ALA A 124 -4.32 -47.03 -14.39
CA ALA A 124 -4.52 -48.39 -13.95
C ALA A 124 -5.23 -49.24 -15.02
N ALA A 125 -6.28 -48.66 -15.62
CA ALA A 125 -6.97 -49.31 -16.73
C ALA A 125 -6.06 -49.54 -17.93
N ARG A 126 -5.22 -48.58 -18.29
CA ARG A 126 -4.24 -48.72 -19.37
C ARG A 126 -3.17 -49.75 -19.04
N ALA A 127 -2.68 -49.73 -17.80
CA ALA A 127 -1.71 -50.70 -17.36
C ALA A 127 -2.29 -52.11 -17.39
N GLY A 128 -3.56 -52.23 -16.96
CA GLY A 128 -4.26 -53.50 -17.04
C GLY A 128 -4.47 -53.99 -18.46
N VAL A 129 -4.73 -53.09 -19.38
CA VAL A 129 -4.93 -53.43 -20.82
C VAL A 129 -3.59 -53.65 -21.50
N GLY A 130 -2.56 -52.87 -21.10
CA GLY A 130 -1.24 -52.97 -21.71
C GLY A 130 -0.37 -54.09 -21.15
N ALA A 131 -0.81 -54.71 -20.12
CA ALA A 131 -0.15 -55.85 -19.58
C ALA A 131 -0.61 -57.11 -20.28
#